data_40e977aa7219e5bcf400bfc252452d2c
#
_entry.id   40e977aa7219e5bcf400bfc252452d2c
#
_cell.length_a   1.000
_cell.length_b   1.000
_cell.length_c   1.000
_cell.angle_alpha   90.00
_cell.angle_beta   90.00
_cell.angle_gamma   90.00
#
_symmetry.space_group_name_H-M   'P 1'
#
loop_
_entity.id
_entity.type
_entity.pdbx_description
1 polymer ?
#
loop_
_entity_poly.entity_id
_entity_poly.type
_entity_poly.pdbx_seq_one_letter_code
_entity_poly.pdbx_strand_id
1 'polypeptide(L)'
;HMGHVRNYALGDLVARYKRAKGYNVLHPMGWDSFGLPAENAAISNNVHPKTWTETNIKNMKTQLKKMGLSYDWSKEISTCNSEYYKHEQKIFIEFFKKGLAYQKETIVNWDPVEQTVLANEQVIDGRGWRSDAIVEKKKMKGWFLKITDFAEELLEDLNSLKNWPEKVKLMQKNWIGKSFGAYIDFHIKEIDDKITVFSTRPDTLFGASFIAVSPDHK
;
A
#
# COMPACT_ATOMS: atom_id res chain seq x y z
N HIS A 1 -17.77 12.38 1.30
CA HIS A 1 -18.80 11.59 2.00
C HIS A 1 -18.75 11.84 3.52
N MET A 2 -19.71 11.31 4.25
CA MET A 2 -19.83 11.51 5.72
C MET A 2 -18.60 11.14 6.53
N GLY A 3 -17.80 10.19 6.07
CA GLY A 3 -16.53 9.86 6.72
C GLY A 3 -15.55 11.04 6.71
N HIS A 4 -15.45 11.78 5.61
CA HIS A 4 -14.64 13.00 5.55
C HIS A 4 -15.19 14.08 6.48
N VAL A 5 -16.51 14.28 6.48
CA VAL A 5 -17.18 15.27 7.36
C VAL A 5 -16.83 14.99 8.82
N ARG A 6 -16.97 13.73 9.24
CA ARG A 6 -16.63 13.30 10.62
C ARG A 6 -15.18 13.62 10.98
N ASN A 7 -14.25 13.18 10.15
CA ASN A 7 -12.83 13.35 10.44
C ASN A 7 -12.39 14.81 10.42
N TYR A 8 -12.88 15.57 9.44
CA TYR A 8 -12.52 16.98 9.29
C TYR A 8 -13.13 17.85 10.39
N ALA A 9 -14.37 17.56 10.82
CA ALA A 9 -14.99 18.24 11.94
C ALA A 9 -14.23 18.02 13.26
N LEU A 10 -13.74 16.79 13.52
CA LEU A 10 -12.93 16.50 14.71
C LEU A 10 -11.59 17.26 14.68
N GLY A 11 -10.90 17.26 13.54
CA GLY A 11 -9.65 18.01 13.36
C GLY A 11 -9.87 19.53 13.50
N ASP A 12 -10.94 20.04 12.96
CA ASP A 12 -11.30 21.46 13.03
C ASP A 12 -11.63 21.90 14.46
N LEU A 13 -12.34 21.04 15.21
CA LEU A 13 -12.59 21.27 16.65
C LEU A 13 -11.30 21.43 17.43
N VAL A 14 -10.35 20.53 17.23
CA VAL A 14 -9.03 20.58 17.91
C VAL A 14 -8.26 21.83 17.50
N ALA A 15 -8.25 22.18 16.21
CA ALA A 15 -7.56 23.35 15.71
C ALA A 15 -8.14 24.65 16.32
N ARG A 16 -9.47 24.79 16.38
CA ARG A 16 -10.15 25.93 17.00
C ARG A 16 -9.87 26.01 18.49
N TYR A 17 -9.97 24.89 19.20
CA TYR A 17 -9.66 24.83 20.63
C TYR A 17 -8.22 25.28 20.93
N LYS A 18 -7.28 24.77 20.17
CA LYS A 18 -5.85 25.15 20.35
C LYS A 18 -5.60 26.62 20.05
N ARG A 19 -6.18 27.18 18.99
CA ARG A 19 -6.11 28.63 18.70
C ARG A 19 -6.69 29.46 19.83
N ALA A 20 -7.87 29.06 20.36
CA ALA A 20 -8.50 29.76 21.49
C ALA A 20 -7.65 29.72 22.76
N LYS A 21 -6.78 28.71 22.91
CA LYS A 21 -5.79 28.59 23.97
C LYS A 21 -4.48 29.34 23.70
N GLY A 22 -4.35 30.09 22.61
CA GLY A 22 -3.18 30.87 22.26
C GLY A 22 -2.04 30.09 21.58
N TYR A 23 -2.30 28.84 21.13
CA TYR A 23 -1.31 28.10 20.37
C TYR A 23 -1.21 28.61 18.93
N ASN A 24 0.00 28.54 18.38
CA ASN A 24 0.22 28.69 16.94
C ASN A 24 -0.16 27.38 16.24
N VAL A 25 -1.20 27.40 15.43
CA VAL A 25 -1.80 26.18 14.84
C VAL A 25 -1.65 26.21 13.33
N LEU A 26 -0.91 25.24 12.78
CA LEU A 26 -0.87 24.91 11.36
C LEU A 26 -1.96 23.87 11.05
N HIS A 27 -3.00 24.28 10.31
CA HIS A 27 -4.13 23.43 9.93
C HIS A 27 -4.47 23.60 8.45
N PRO A 28 -3.65 23.07 7.53
CA PRO A 28 -3.84 23.19 6.09
C PRO A 28 -4.80 22.12 5.55
N MET A 29 -5.25 22.32 4.30
CA MET A 29 -5.86 21.26 3.50
C MET A 29 -4.81 20.66 2.55
N GLY A 30 -4.73 19.33 2.51
CA GLY A 30 -3.98 18.57 1.52
C GLY A 30 -4.92 17.70 0.68
N TRP A 31 -4.77 17.78 -0.63
CA TRP A 31 -5.52 16.96 -1.59
C TRP A 31 -4.67 15.75 -1.99
N ASP A 32 -5.12 14.56 -1.59
CA ASP A 32 -4.60 13.31 -2.13
C ASP A 32 -5.19 13.13 -3.53
N SER A 33 -4.41 13.48 -4.52
CA SER A 33 -4.90 13.79 -5.86
C SER A 33 -4.28 12.97 -6.98
N PHE A 34 -3.54 11.92 -6.65
CA PHE A 34 -3.14 10.86 -7.55
C PHE A 34 -4.04 9.63 -7.40
N GLY A 35 -4.04 8.78 -8.40
CA GLY A 35 -4.54 7.43 -8.27
C GLY A 35 -5.50 7.00 -9.36
N LEU A 36 -5.58 5.70 -9.51
CA LEU A 36 -6.40 5.00 -10.50
C LEU A 36 -7.90 5.34 -10.44
N PRO A 37 -8.54 5.56 -9.27
CA PRO A 37 -9.94 5.95 -9.23
C PRO A 37 -10.25 7.24 -9.98
N ALA A 38 -9.37 8.25 -9.88
CA ALA A 38 -9.54 9.51 -10.59
C ALA A 38 -9.29 9.33 -12.10
N GLU A 39 -8.31 8.51 -12.48
CA GLU A 39 -7.99 8.20 -13.87
C GLU A 39 -9.16 7.46 -14.55
N ASN A 40 -9.71 6.42 -13.91
CA ASN A 40 -10.84 5.67 -14.44
C ASN A 40 -12.10 6.53 -14.56
N ALA A 41 -12.37 7.37 -13.57
CA ALA A 41 -13.48 8.32 -13.65
C ALA A 41 -13.29 9.33 -14.81
N ALA A 42 -12.08 9.79 -15.03
CA ALA A 42 -11.76 10.68 -16.14
C ALA A 42 -11.96 10.00 -17.50
N ILE A 43 -11.52 8.76 -17.65
CA ILE A 43 -11.75 7.93 -18.84
C ILE A 43 -13.25 7.75 -19.08
N SER A 44 -14.03 7.35 -18.06
CA SER A 44 -15.47 7.13 -18.17
C SER A 44 -16.24 8.40 -18.55
N ASN A 45 -15.72 9.57 -18.20
CA ASN A 45 -16.31 10.87 -18.54
C ASN A 45 -15.67 11.52 -19.77
N ASN A 46 -14.75 10.83 -20.45
CA ASN A 46 -14.03 11.31 -21.62
C ASN A 46 -13.35 12.68 -21.41
N VAL A 47 -12.71 12.85 -20.25
CA VAL A 47 -11.96 14.05 -19.88
C VAL A 47 -10.55 13.70 -19.46
N HIS A 48 -9.63 14.67 -19.53
CA HIS A 48 -8.27 14.46 -19.06
C HIS A 48 -8.22 14.35 -17.53
N PRO A 49 -7.48 13.40 -16.93
CA PRO A 49 -7.41 13.19 -15.49
C PRO A 49 -7.07 14.46 -14.69
N LYS A 50 -6.15 15.28 -15.18
CA LYS A 50 -5.80 16.56 -14.56
C LYS A 50 -7.04 17.48 -14.42
N THR A 51 -7.76 17.67 -15.51
CA THR A 51 -8.97 18.54 -15.53
C THR A 51 -10.05 17.99 -14.59
N TRP A 52 -10.25 16.68 -14.59
CA TRP A 52 -11.18 16.02 -13.69
C TRP A 52 -10.81 16.28 -12.22
N THR A 53 -9.57 16.04 -11.86
CA THR A 53 -9.04 16.21 -10.50
C THR A 53 -9.14 17.67 -10.04
N GLU A 54 -8.68 18.62 -10.86
CA GLU A 54 -8.74 20.06 -10.54
C GLU A 54 -10.18 20.56 -10.33
N THR A 55 -11.11 20.07 -11.16
CA THR A 55 -12.53 20.39 -11.03
C THR A 55 -13.10 19.87 -9.70
N ASN A 56 -12.78 18.62 -9.36
CA ASN A 56 -13.22 18.00 -8.10
C ASN A 56 -12.63 18.71 -6.88
N ILE A 57 -11.36 19.07 -6.90
CA ILE A 57 -10.72 19.86 -5.83
C ILE A 57 -11.45 21.18 -5.63
N LYS A 58 -11.74 21.91 -6.71
CA LYS A 58 -12.47 23.19 -6.66
C LYS A 58 -13.86 23.03 -6.04
N ASN A 59 -14.58 21.99 -6.45
CA ASN A 59 -15.92 21.70 -5.91
C ASN A 59 -15.86 21.33 -4.42
N MET A 60 -14.96 20.43 -4.03
CA MET A 60 -14.80 20.02 -2.63
C MET A 60 -14.36 21.20 -1.76
N LYS A 61 -13.43 22.03 -2.22
CA LYS A 61 -12.98 23.24 -1.52
C LYS A 61 -14.16 24.19 -1.25
N THR A 62 -15.05 24.37 -2.22
CA THR A 62 -16.25 25.18 -2.07
C THR A 62 -17.18 24.61 -1.01
N GLN A 63 -17.39 23.29 -1.01
CA GLN A 63 -18.21 22.59 -0.01
C GLN A 63 -17.62 22.72 1.40
N LEU A 64 -16.31 22.46 1.55
CA LEU A 64 -15.62 22.55 2.85
C LEU A 64 -15.65 23.98 3.42
N LYS A 65 -15.53 25.00 2.57
CA LYS A 65 -15.71 26.40 2.97
C LYS A 65 -17.14 26.70 3.44
N LYS A 66 -18.16 26.16 2.76
CA LYS A 66 -19.57 26.30 3.19
C LYS A 66 -19.85 25.64 4.54
N MET A 67 -19.12 24.56 4.86
CA MET A 67 -19.19 23.91 6.17
C MET A 67 -18.55 24.74 7.29
N GLY A 68 -17.84 25.81 6.96
CA GLY A 68 -17.17 26.67 7.93
C GLY A 68 -15.92 26.11 8.55
N LEU A 69 -15.28 25.13 7.93
CA LEU A 69 -14.01 24.55 8.43
C LEU A 69 -12.89 25.59 8.39
N SER A 70 -12.09 25.65 9.47
CA SER A 70 -11.10 26.70 9.70
C SER A 70 -9.70 26.36 9.17
N TYR A 71 -9.62 25.77 7.99
CA TYR A 71 -8.36 25.51 7.33
C TYR A 71 -7.62 26.81 6.95
N ASP A 72 -6.28 26.73 7.03
CA ASP A 72 -5.42 27.75 6.43
C ASP A 72 -5.28 27.46 4.93
N TRP A 73 -6.16 28.04 4.14
CA TRP A 73 -6.20 27.88 2.68
C TRP A 73 -4.97 28.47 1.97
N SER A 74 -4.16 29.29 2.66
CA SER A 74 -2.90 29.80 2.11
C SER A 74 -1.80 28.73 2.09
N LYS A 75 -1.96 27.65 2.87
CA LYS A 75 -1.05 26.51 2.99
C LYS A 75 -1.60 25.26 2.33
N GLU A 76 -2.60 25.41 1.46
CA GLU A 76 -3.18 24.33 0.68
C GLU A 76 -2.14 23.68 -0.23
N ILE A 77 -2.11 22.34 -0.26
CA ILE A 77 -1.24 21.55 -1.11
C ILE A 77 -2.02 20.51 -1.90
N SER A 78 -1.44 20.03 -3.00
CA SER A 78 -1.99 18.94 -3.81
C SER A 78 -0.87 17.98 -4.21
N THR A 79 -1.03 16.70 -3.91
CA THR A 79 0.00 15.68 -4.12
C THR A 79 0.33 15.46 -5.60
N CYS A 80 -0.59 15.79 -6.51
CA CYS A 80 -0.36 15.70 -7.96
C CYS A 80 0.40 16.90 -8.55
N ASN A 81 0.69 17.93 -7.76
CA ASN A 81 1.47 19.07 -8.24
C ASN A 81 2.96 18.76 -8.26
N SER A 82 3.65 19.20 -9.32
CA SER A 82 5.10 18.97 -9.48
C SER A 82 5.91 19.55 -8.32
N GLU A 83 5.48 20.68 -7.77
CA GLU A 83 6.11 21.29 -6.60
C GLU A 83 6.03 20.41 -5.34
N TYR A 84 5.05 19.52 -5.27
CA TYR A 84 4.92 18.54 -4.20
C TYR A 84 5.70 17.26 -4.52
N TYR A 85 5.38 16.57 -5.60
CA TYR A 85 5.95 15.25 -5.87
C TYR A 85 7.43 15.25 -6.23
N LYS A 86 8.03 16.40 -6.58
CA LYS A 86 9.48 16.51 -6.72
C LYS A 86 10.25 16.09 -5.47
N HIS A 87 9.66 16.31 -4.29
CA HIS A 87 10.24 15.89 -3.01
C HIS A 87 10.16 14.38 -2.83
N GLU A 88 9.05 13.76 -3.23
CA GLU A 88 8.90 12.30 -3.21
C GLU A 88 9.87 11.63 -4.18
N GLN A 89 10.04 12.21 -5.38
CA GLN A 89 11.04 11.73 -6.35
C GLN A 89 12.46 11.81 -5.79
N LYS A 90 12.77 12.87 -5.05
CA LYS A 90 14.07 13.00 -4.37
C LYS A 90 14.27 11.90 -3.33
N ILE A 91 13.26 11.63 -2.50
CA ILE A 91 13.30 10.54 -1.50
C ILE A 91 13.49 9.19 -2.19
N PHE A 92 12.77 8.93 -3.28
CA PHE A 92 12.92 7.70 -4.07
C PHE A 92 14.36 7.54 -4.60
N ILE A 93 14.96 8.61 -5.12
CA ILE A 93 16.36 8.59 -5.59
C ILE A 93 17.32 8.24 -4.45
N GLU A 94 17.11 8.78 -3.25
CA GLU A 94 17.92 8.43 -2.09
C GLU A 94 17.75 6.97 -1.67
N PHE A 95 16.53 6.43 -1.72
CA PHE A 95 16.28 5.00 -1.50
C PHE A 95 16.99 4.14 -2.54
N PHE A 96 16.94 4.53 -3.80
CA PHE A 96 17.64 3.83 -4.87
C PHE A 96 19.16 3.83 -4.67
N LYS A 97 19.76 4.99 -4.36
CA LYS A 97 21.20 5.12 -4.07
C LYS A 97 21.64 4.25 -2.88
N LYS A 98 20.78 4.09 -1.88
CA LYS A 98 21.02 3.23 -0.71
C LYS A 98 20.73 1.76 -0.96
N GLY A 99 20.32 1.39 -2.17
CA GLY A 99 19.94 0.01 -2.52
C GLY A 99 18.66 -0.49 -1.88
N LEU A 100 17.85 0.41 -1.31
CA LEU A 100 16.54 0.11 -0.71
C LEU A 100 15.43 -0.01 -1.75
N ALA A 101 15.60 0.64 -2.92
CA ALA A 101 14.71 0.50 -4.07
C ALA A 101 15.46 -0.23 -5.20
N TYR A 102 14.81 -1.21 -5.84
CA TYR A 102 15.38 -2.00 -6.92
C TYR A 102 14.33 -2.40 -7.95
N GLN A 103 14.78 -2.82 -9.12
CA GLN A 103 13.89 -3.37 -10.15
C GLN A 103 14.00 -4.88 -10.20
N LYS A 104 12.86 -5.54 -10.38
CA LYS A 104 12.76 -6.98 -10.54
C LYS A 104 11.66 -7.33 -11.53
N GLU A 105 11.89 -8.32 -12.37
CA GLU A 105 10.81 -8.97 -13.11
C GLU A 105 10.02 -9.88 -12.18
N THR A 106 8.70 -9.77 -12.25
CA THR A 106 7.78 -10.62 -11.49
C THR A 106 6.52 -10.88 -12.31
N ILE A 107 5.82 -11.95 -11.94
CA ILE A 107 4.50 -12.22 -12.46
C ILE A 107 3.50 -11.39 -11.67
N VAL A 108 2.71 -10.60 -12.39
CA VAL A 108 1.68 -9.72 -11.83
C VAL A 108 0.29 -10.15 -12.29
N ASN A 109 -0.72 -9.77 -11.54
CA ASN A 109 -2.11 -9.89 -11.97
C ASN A 109 -2.43 -8.68 -12.85
N TRP A 110 -2.64 -8.92 -14.14
CA TRP A 110 -2.94 -7.89 -15.11
C TRP A 110 -4.44 -7.87 -15.42
N ASP A 111 -5.04 -6.71 -15.28
CA ASP A 111 -6.42 -6.46 -15.74
C ASP A 111 -6.37 -5.89 -17.16
N PRO A 112 -6.87 -6.63 -18.17
CA PRO A 112 -6.80 -6.18 -19.55
C PRO A 112 -7.79 -5.05 -19.89
N VAL A 113 -8.85 -4.88 -19.09
CA VAL A 113 -9.87 -3.83 -19.29
C VAL A 113 -9.42 -2.53 -18.65
N GLU A 114 -8.97 -2.56 -17.39
CA GLU A 114 -8.44 -1.38 -16.72
C GLU A 114 -6.99 -1.07 -17.11
N GLN A 115 -6.32 -1.97 -17.83
CA GLN A 115 -4.91 -1.86 -18.27
C GLN A 115 -3.97 -1.55 -17.09
N THR A 116 -4.14 -2.26 -16.00
CA THR A 116 -3.38 -2.04 -14.77
C THR A 116 -3.03 -3.34 -14.06
N VAL A 117 -2.07 -3.24 -13.14
CA VAL A 117 -1.68 -4.34 -12.25
C VAL A 117 -2.57 -4.31 -11.02
N LEU A 118 -3.10 -5.47 -10.64
CA LEU A 118 -3.92 -5.66 -9.46
C LEU A 118 -3.13 -6.35 -8.34
N ALA A 119 -3.30 -5.87 -7.11
CA ALA A 119 -2.87 -6.60 -5.92
C ALA A 119 -3.69 -7.91 -5.76
N ASN A 120 -3.18 -8.87 -5.01
CA ASN A 120 -3.87 -10.14 -4.81
C ASN A 120 -5.27 -9.96 -4.22
N GLU A 121 -5.44 -8.99 -3.31
CA GLU A 121 -6.70 -8.65 -2.66
C GLU A 121 -7.73 -8.02 -3.62
N GLN A 122 -7.28 -7.58 -4.79
CA GLN A 122 -8.13 -7.00 -5.84
C GLN A 122 -8.55 -8.02 -6.90
N VAL A 123 -8.15 -9.29 -6.71
CA VAL A 123 -8.54 -10.40 -7.57
C VAL A 123 -9.51 -11.29 -6.80
N ILE A 124 -10.75 -11.36 -7.27
CA ILE A 124 -11.83 -12.14 -6.69
C ILE A 124 -12.24 -13.21 -7.71
N ASP A 125 -12.14 -14.48 -7.35
CA ASP A 125 -12.46 -15.61 -8.21
C ASP A 125 -11.78 -15.55 -9.61
N GLY A 126 -10.52 -15.08 -9.63
CA GLY A 126 -9.76 -14.94 -10.87
C GLY A 126 -10.14 -13.72 -11.72
N ARG A 127 -10.95 -12.81 -11.20
CA ARG A 127 -11.43 -11.61 -11.87
C ARG A 127 -11.03 -10.33 -11.17
N GLY A 128 -10.87 -9.27 -11.92
CA GLY A 128 -10.63 -7.94 -11.37
C GLY A 128 -11.84 -7.43 -10.59
N TRP A 129 -11.62 -6.99 -9.37
CA TRP A 129 -12.67 -6.60 -8.41
C TRP A 129 -13.61 -5.48 -8.88
N ARG A 130 -13.20 -4.72 -9.89
CA ARG A 130 -13.97 -3.59 -10.44
C ARG A 130 -14.43 -3.81 -11.86
N SER A 131 -13.54 -4.33 -12.71
CA SER A 131 -13.82 -4.57 -14.14
C SER A 131 -14.60 -5.85 -14.39
N ASP A 132 -14.57 -6.80 -13.45
CA ASP A 132 -15.02 -8.19 -13.60
C ASP A 132 -14.32 -8.93 -14.77
N ALA A 133 -13.24 -8.37 -15.32
CA ALA A 133 -12.45 -9.01 -16.35
C ALA A 133 -11.64 -10.18 -15.78
N ILE A 134 -11.45 -11.21 -16.59
CA ILE A 134 -10.54 -12.32 -16.25
C ILE A 134 -9.12 -11.74 -16.15
N VAL A 135 -8.47 -11.97 -15.02
CA VAL A 135 -7.12 -11.49 -14.74
C VAL A 135 -6.10 -12.37 -15.46
N GLU A 136 -5.17 -11.73 -16.15
CA GLU A 136 -4.06 -12.39 -16.82
C GLU A 136 -2.80 -12.41 -15.95
N LYS A 137 -2.04 -13.50 -15.97
CA LYS A 137 -0.70 -13.54 -15.39
C LYS A 137 0.30 -13.00 -16.40
N LYS A 138 0.89 -11.83 -16.10
CA LYS A 138 1.82 -11.15 -17.01
C LYS A 138 3.16 -10.92 -16.33
N LYS A 139 4.25 -11.28 -17.04
CA LYS A 139 5.61 -11.01 -16.56
C LYS A 139 5.95 -9.55 -16.85
N MET A 140 6.22 -8.79 -15.79
CA MET A 140 6.54 -7.35 -15.91
C MET A 140 7.68 -6.97 -14.99
N LYS A 141 8.46 -5.99 -15.44
CA LYS A 141 9.51 -5.36 -14.64
C LYS A 141 8.88 -4.26 -13.78
N GLY A 142 9.00 -4.39 -12.47
CA GLY A 142 8.47 -3.43 -11.52
C GLY A 142 9.52 -2.93 -10.54
N TRP A 143 9.18 -1.87 -9.82
CA TRP A 143 9.97 -1.35 -8.72
C TRP A 143 9.55 -2.01 -7.40
N PHE A 144 10.53 -2.32 -6.58
CA PHE A 144 10.34 -2.93 -5.27
C PHE A 144 11.14 -2.18 -4.22
N LEU A 145 10.61 -2.14 -3.00
CA LEU A 145 11.30 -1.64 -1.81
C LEU A 145 11.69 -2.82 -0.92
N LYS A 146 12.88 -2.79 -0.36
CA LYS A 146 13.39 -3.85 0.55
C LYS A 146 12.78 -3.74 1.95
N ILE A 147 11.46 -3.76 2.06
CA ILE A 147 10.77 -3.60 3.34
C ILE A 147 11.04 -4.75 4.32
N THR A 148 11.33 -5.95 3.81
CA THR A 148 11.58 -7.13 4.64
C THR A 148 12.92 -7.07 5.38
N ASP A 149 13.87 -6.25 4.92
CA ASP A 149 15.15 -6.06 5.60
C ASP A 149 14.97 -5.40 6.99
N PHE A 150 13.83 -4.74 7.21
CA PHE A 150 13.47 -4.07 8.47
C PHE A 150 12.51 -4.89 9.35
N ALA A 151 12.14 -6.09 8.93
CA ALA A 151 11.09 -6.86 9.61
C ALA A 151 11.43 -7.18 11.07
N GLU A 152 12.69 -7.55 11.36
CA GLU A 152 13.13 -7.88 12.71
C GLU A 152 13.14 -6.64 13.61
N GLU A 153 13.75 -5.55 13.15
CA GLU A 153 13.79 -4.27 13.86
C GLU A 153 12.39 -3.74 14.15
N LEU A 154 11.48 -3.76 13.16
CA LEU A 154 10.08 -3.35 13.34
C LEU A 154 9.35 -4.21 14.39
N LEU A 155 9.63 -5.51 14.43
CA LEU A 155 9.03 -6.41 15.40
C LEU A 155 9.50 -6.12 16.84
N GLU A 156 10.81 -5.88 17.00
CA GLU A 156 11.41 -5.54 18.29
C GLU A 156 10.92 -4.17 18.79
N ASP A 157 10.85 -3.19 17.92
CA ASP A 157 10.43 -1.82 18.23
C ASP A 157 8.97 -1.69 18.65
N LEU A 158 8.12 -2.66 18.37
CA LEU A 158 6.75 -2.70 18.92
C LEU A 158 6.75 -2.60 20.45
N ASN A 159 7.79 -3.10 21.12
CA ASN A 159 7.92 -3.04 22.58
C ASN A 159 8.16 -1.60 23.09
N SER A 160 8.73 -0.74 22.26
CA SER A 160 9.00 0.66 22.59
C SER A 160 7.76 1.56 22.46
N LEU A 161 6.73 1.13 21.75
CA LEU A 161 5.51 1.88 21.44
C LEU A 161 4.52 1.87 22.59
N LYS A 162 4.89 2.45 23.74
CA LYS A 162 4.12 2.40 24.99
C LYS A 162 2.71 3.01 24.90
N ASN A 163 2.52 3.99 24.04
CA ASN A 163 1.26 4.72 23.88
C ASN A 163 0.38 4.17 22.74
N TRP A 164 0.78 3.10 22.08
CA TRP A 164 -0.01 2.46 21.04
C TRP A 164 -0.99 1.46 21.63
N PRO A 165 -2.22 1.35 21.09
CA PRO A 165 -3.18 0.34 21.51
C PRO A 165 -2.62 -1.07 21.30
N GLU A 166 -2.77 -1.96 22.29
CA GLU A 166 -2.26 -3.34 22.22
C GLU A 166 -2.81 -4.10 21.00
N LYS A 167 -4.07 -3.86 20.64
CA LYS A 167 -4.67 -4.45 19.43
C LYS A 167 -3.90 -4.09 18.16
N VAL A 168 -3.43 -2.86 18.06
CA VAL A 168 -2.67 -2.41 16.88
C VAL A 168 -1.28 -3.06 16.86
N LYS A 169 -0.60 -3.13 18.00
CA LYS A 169 0.68 -3.84 18.12
C LYS A 169 0.55 -5.32 17.75
N LEU A 170 -0.50 -5.97 18.22
CA LEU A 170 -0.78 -7.37 17.88
C LEU A 170 -1.02 -7.55 16.36
N MET A 171 -1.78 -6.64 15.74
CA MET A 171 -1.99 -6.67 14.28
C MET A 171 -0.68 -6.54 13.52
N GLN A 172 0.23 -5.63 13.92
CA GLN A 172 1.54 -5.47 13.31
C GLN A 172 2.42 -6.72 13.49
N LYS A 173 2.45 -7.27 14.70
CA LYS A 173 3.18 -8.53 14.99
C LYS A 173 2.70 -9.68 14.11
N ASN A 174 1.39 -9.85 14.00
CA ASN A 174 0.79 -10.90 13.17
C ASN A 174 1.05 -10.70 11.68
N TRP A 175 1.06 -9.44 11.22
CA TRP A 175 1.38 -9.11 9.83
C TRP A 175 2.83 -9.41 9.48
N ILE A 176 3.80 -9.07 10.34
CA ILE A 176 5.21 -9.42 10.17
C ILE A 176 5.38 -10.95 10.18
N GLY A 177 4.67 -11.64 11.06
CA GLY A 177 4.51 -13.09 11.03
C GLY A 177 5.81 -13.86 11.17
N LYS A 178 6.72 -13.44 12.07
CA LYS A 178 7.97 -14.16 12.32
C LYS A 178 7.67 -15.61 12.71
N SER A 179 8.27 -16.55 11.98
CA SER A 179 8.13 -17.97 12.23
C SER A 179 9.50 -18.65 12.26
N PHE A 180 9.58 -19.77 12.95
CA PHE A 180 10.76 -20.63 13.01
C PHE A 180 10.43 -21.95 12.37
N GLY A 181 11.40 -22.54 11.69
CA GLY A 181 11.24 -23.82 11.02
C GLY A 181 12.57 -24.38 10.53
N ALA A 182 12.50 -25.47 9.77
CA ALA A 182 13.65 -26.12 9.18
C ALA A 182 13.46 -26.29 7.67
N TYR A 183 14.57 -26.22 6.95
CA TYR A 183 14.63 -26.72 5.58
C TYR A 183 14.83 -28.22 5.59
N ILE A 184 14.07 -28.93 4.78
CA ILE A 184 14.08 -30.38 4.66
C ILE A 184 14.33 -30.72 3.19
N ASP A 185 15.36 -31.50 2.94
CA ASP A 185 15.73 -31.97 1.61
C ASP A 185 15.14 -33.36 1.35
N PHE A 186 14.42 -33.49 0.26
CA PHE A 186 13.91 -34.77 -0.24
C PHE A 186 14.67 -35.14 -1.52
N HIS A 187 15.46 -36.16 -1.47
CA HIS A 187 16.22 -36.67 -2.61
C HIS A 187 15.31 -37.40 -3.60
N ILE A 188 15.47 -37.11 -4.87
CA ILE A 188 14.76 -37.79 -5.96
C ILE A 188 15.54 -39.03 -6.37
N LYS A 189 14.91 -40.22 -6.30
CA LYS A 189 15.61 -41.48 -6.49
C LYS A 189 16.23 -41.69 -7.88
N GLU A 190 15.67 -41.07 -8.89
CA GLU A 190 15.95 -41.34 -10.30
C GLU A 190 16.92 -40.33 -10.92
N ILE A 191 17.14 -39.21 -10.24
CA ILE A 191 18.06 -38.15 -10.68
C ILE A 191 18.86 -37.66 -9.47
N ASP A 192 20.08 -37.17 -9.72
CA ASP A 192 20.93 -36.59 -8.67
C ASP A 192 20.45 -35.12 -8.37
N ASP A 193 19.24 -35.04 -7.84
CA ASP A 193 18.63 -33.77 -7.49
C ASP A 193 17.76 -33.92 -6.23
N LYS A 194 17.34 -32.79 -5.66
CA LYS A 194 16.54 -32.74 -4.44
C LYS A 194 15.46 -31.65 -4.49
N ILE A 195 14.37 -31.89 -3.80
CA ILE A 195 13.35 -30.88 -3.52
C ILE A 195 13.54 -30.41 -2.09
N THR A 196 13.85 -29.13 -1.92
CA THR A 196 13.98 -28.50 -0.60
C THR A 196 12.69 -27.81 -0.22
N VAL A 197 12.11 -28.19 0.92
CA VAL A 197 10.91 -27.56 1.48
C VAL A 197 11.22 -26.88 2.81
N PHE A 198 10.50 -25.81 3.12
CA PHE A 198 10.52 -25.20 4.45
C PHE A 198 9.30 -25.65 5.23
N SER A 199 9.49 -26.10 6.48
CA SER A 199 8.39 -26.47 7.38
C SER A 199 8.54 -25.80 8.74
N THR A 200 7.47 -25.21 9.24
CA THR A 200 7.39 -24.72 10.63
C THR A 200 7.11 -25.86 11.62
N ARG A 201 6.83 -27.06 11.13
CA ARG A 201 6.55 -28.27 11.92
C ARG A 201 7.41 -29.43 11.42
N PRO A 202 8.76 -29.36 11.56
CA PRO A 202 9.64 -30.45 11.13
C PRO A 202 9.40 -31.76 11.91
N ASP A 203 8.82 -31.68 13.09
CA ASP A 203 8.41 -32.83 13.90
C ASP A 203 7.35 -33.71 13.22
N THR A 204 6.60 -33.18 12.26
CA THR A 204 5.58 -33.93 11.50
C THR A 204 6.12 -34.65 10.28
N LEU A 205 7.42 -34.54 9.98
CA LEU A 205 8.06 -35.12 8.79
C LEU A 205 7.75 -36.61 8.62
N PHE A 206 7.75 -37.39 9.70
CA PHE A 206 7.50 -38.82 9.68
C PHE A 206 6.10 -39.22 9.22
N GLY A 207 5.18 -38.27 9.20
CA GLY A 207 3.81 -38.45 8.67
C GLY A 207 3.66 -38.06 7.20
N ALA A 208 4.71 -37.57 6.54
CA ALA A 208 4.66 -37.18 5.14
C ALA A 208 4.55 -38.41 4.23
N SER A 209 3.52 -38.47 3.40
CA SER A 209 3.27 -39.57 2.47
C SER A 209 3.48 -39.20 1.00
N PHE A 210 3.50 -37.91 0.68
CA PHE A 210 3.79 -37.41 -0.67
C PHE A 210 4.34 -35.99 -0.63
N ILE A 211 4.95 -35.55 -1.73
CA ILE A 211 5.36 -34.17 -1.99
C ILE A 211 4.65 -33.70 -3.25
N ALA A 212 4.10 -32.50 -3.20
CA ALA A 212 3.55 -31.83 -4.38
C ALA A 212 4.41 -30.60 -4.72
N VAL A 213 4.67 -30.39 -6.00
CA VAL A 213 5.38 -29.23 -6.53
C VAL A 213 4.44 -28.39 -7.38
N SER A 214 4.68 -27.07 -7.40
CA SER A 214 3.96 -26.17 -8.29
C SER A 214 4.29 -26.49 -9.75
N PRO A 215 3.36 -26.30 -10.71
CA PRO A 215 3.67 -26.38 -12.14
C PRO A 215 4.79 -25.40 -12.56
N ASP A 216 5.01 -24.33 -11.80
CA ASP A 216 6.05 -23.33 -12.05
C ASP A 216 7.35 -23.64 -11.31
N HIS A 217 7.47 -24.82 -10.67
CA HIS A 217 8.72 -25.25 -10.01
C HIS A 217 9.82 -25.42 -11.05
N LYS A 218 11.03 -24.94 -10.72
CA LYS A 218 12.21 -25.02 -11.60
C LYS A 218 12.78 -26.42 -11.62
#